data_3e2dcf077e584e81f8a887b52e7d3161
#
_entry.id   3e2dcf077e584e81f8a887b52e7d3161
#
_cell.length_a   1.000
_cell.length_b   1.000
_cell.length_c   1.000
_cell.angle_alpha   90.00
_cell.angle_beta   90.00
_cell.angle_gamma   90.00
#
_symmetry.space_group_name_H-M   'P 1'
#
loop_
_entity.id
_entity.type
_entity.pdbx_description
1 polymer ?
#
loop_
_entity_poly.entity_id
_entity_poly.type
_entity_poly.pdbx_seq_one_letter_code
_entity_poly.pdbx_strand_id
1 'polypeptide(L)'
;EYNEQGLDDLIDYAVSQNLVTLRNRVNELGISEPVVVRQGKNRISVQLPGVQDTAEAKKIIGKTANLEFRLEAESNSLLSRTDQFDFSGQRVRLLKQVIITGDKVADASVGYDENGFPQVNISLDGEGGTKMHRSTRNNVGRKMAVIFVERKIKTSNNSDELESYFDKRIISLATIQSALANQFRITGLDSPNAASELALLLRAGALAAPMNFVEEGTVGPSLGADNIRVGVQSLIL
;
A
#
# COMPACT_ATOMS: atom_id res chain seq x y z
N GLU A 1 4.45 -29.11 -4.15
CA GLU A 1 4.58 -29.16 -2.67
C GLU A 1 5.93 -28.54 -2.33
N TYR A 2 5.91 -27.45 -1.54
CA TYR A 2 7.15 -26.89 -1.00
C TYR A 2 7.63 -27.83 0.11
N ASN A 3 8.92 -28.16 0.12
CA ASN A 3 9.51 -28.84 1.28
C ASN A 3 9.62 -27.83 2.45
N GLU A 4 9.81 -28.29 3.68
CA GLU A 4 9.89 -27.41 4.87
C GLU A 4 10.94 -26.29 4.71
N GLN A 5 12.07 -26.60 4.09
CA GLN A 5 13.14 -25.66 3.85
C GLN A 5 12.75 -24.56 2.86
N GLY A 6 12.02 -24.90 1.78
CA GLY A 6 11.52 -23.91 0.83
C GLY A 6 10.44 -23.01 1.42
N LEU A 7 9.65 -23.49 2.38
CA LEU A 7 8.69 -22.69 3.13
C LEU A 7 9.41 -21.71 4.07
N ASP A 8 10.45 -22.15 4.75
CA ASP A 8 11.26 -21.33 5.63
C ASP A 8 11.97 -20.21 4.88
N ASP A 9 12.56 -20.51 3.74
CA ASP A 9 13.20 -19.51 2.86
C ASP A 9 12.19 -18.46 2.37
N LEU A 10 10.97 -18.90 2.03
CA LEU A 10 9.89 -18.01 1.62
C LEU A 10 9.45 -17.07 2.76
N ILE A 11 9.31 -17.59 3.97
CA ILE A 11 8.97 -16.82 5.17
C ILE A 11 10.08 -15.80 5.46
N ASP A 12 11.34 -16.21 5.44
CA ASP A 12 12.49 -15.35 5.68
C ASP A 12 12.56 -14.20 4.66
N TYR A 13 12.34 -14.51 3.38
CA TYR A 13 12.26 -13.51 2.33
C TYR A 13 11.11 -12.52 2.58
N ALA A 14 9.90 -13.02 2.84
CA ALA A 14 8.72 -12.20 3.06
C ALA A 14 8.87 -11.29 4.30
N VAL A 15 9.39 -11.80 5.41
CA VAL A 15 9.63 -11.03 6.64
C VAL A 15 10.68 -9.95 6.40
N SER A 16 11.76 -10.27 5.68
CA SER A 16 12.82 -9.31 5.36
C SER A 16 12.31 -8.18 4.47
N GLN A 17 11.53 -8.49 3.44
CA GLN A 17 10.91 -7.48 2.56
C GLN A 17 9.88 -6.62 3.32
N ASN A 18 9.03 -7.25 4.12
CA ASN A 18 8.05 -6.54 4.94
C ASN A 18 8.72 -5.59 5.95
N LEU A 19 9.86 -6.00 6.52
CA LEU A 19 10.62 -5.16 7.46
C LEU A 19 11.12 -3.88 6.78
N VAL A 20 11.62 -3.96 5.54
CA VAL A 20 12.04 -2.78 4.76
C VAL A 20 10.83 -1.88 4.47
N THR A 21 9.73 -2.47 3.97
CA THR A 21 8.50 -1.73 3.68
C THR A 21 7.93 -1.03 4.93
N LEU A 22 7.92 -1.73 6.07
CA LEU A 22 7.46 -1.15 7.34
C LEU A 22 8.33 0.02 7.79
N ARG A 23 9.66 -0.09 7.69
CA ARG A 23 10.56 1.03 8.00
C ARG A 23 10.27 2.23 7.11
N ASN A 24 10.11 2.02 5.81
CA ASN A 24 9.76 3.09 4.89
C ASN A 24 8.44 3.76 5.29
N ARG A 25 7.39 2.98 5.58
CA ARG A 25 6.08 3.51 6.00
C ARG A 25 6.15 4.32 7.28
N VAL A 26 6.88 3.83 8.26
CA VAL A 26 7.02 4.51 9.55
C VAL A 26 7.82 5.81 9.40
N ASN A 27 8.87 5.81 8.56
CA ASN A 27 9.62 7.01 8.23
C ASN A 27 8.75 8.04 7.50
N GLU A 28 7.92 7.60 6.54
CA GLU A 28 6.98 8.46 5.81
C GLU A 28 5.89 9.07 6.71
N LEU A 29 5.55 8.40 7.81
CA LEU A 29 4.66 8.96 8.84
C LEU A 29 5.30 10.09 9.65
N GLY A 30 6.60 10.35 9.47
CA GLY A 30 7.33 11.39 10.20
C GLY A 30 7.53 11.11 11.68
N ILE A 31 7.48 9.84 12.09
CA ILE A 31 7.68 9.44 13.48
C ILE A 31 9.16 9.53 13.81
N SER A 32 9.49 10.23 14.90
CA SER A 32 10.87 10.34 15.37
C SER A 32 11.34 9.06 16.03
N GLU A 33 12.50 8.56 15.61
CA GLU A 33 13.20 7.40 16.18
C GLU A 33 12.33 6.13 16.28
N PRO A 34 11.66 5.70 15.20
CA PRO A 34 10.88 4.48 15.23
C PRO A 34 11.78 3.26 15.33
N VAL A 35 11.33 2.24 16.05
CA VAL A 35 12.03 0.96 16.11
C VAL A 35 11.26 -0.08 15.32
N VAL A 36 11.85 -0.60 14.25
CA VAL A 36 11.28 -1.68 13.44
C VAL A 36 12.31 -2.80 13.35
N VAL A 37 12.06 -3.89 14.07
CA VAL A 37 12.99 -5.01 14.19
C VAL A 37 12.29 -6.35 14.02
N ARG A 38 13.01 -7.32 13.46
CA ARG A 38 12.54 -8.70 13.41
C ARG A 38 12.53 -9.31 14.81
N GLN A 39 11.46 -9.99 15.16
CA GLN A 39 11.31 -10.72 16.41
C GLN A 39 11.03 -12.21 16.12
N GLY A 40 12.03 -13.07 16.34
CA GLY A 40 11.92 -14.48 16.03
C GLY A 40 11.84 -14.74 14.51
N LYS A 41 11.19 -15.86 14.13
CA LYS A 41 11.18 -16.38 12.76
C LYS A 41 10.20 -15.61 11.84
N ASN A 42 9.01 -15.31 12.35
CA ASN A 42 7.88 -14.82 11.54
C ASN A 42 7.18 -13.57 12.11
N ARG A 43 7.81 -12.84 13.02
CA ARG A 43 7.26 -11.62 13.63
C ARG A 43 8.13 -10.40 13.39
N ILE A 44 7.50 -9.24 13.37
CA ILE A 44 8.16 -7.93 13.34
C ILE A 44 7.59 -7.11 14.49
N SER A 45 8.47 -6.56 15.32
CA SER A 45 8.12 -5.60 16.36
C SER A 45 8.26 -4.19 15.80
N VAL A 46 7.22 -3.38 15.99
CA VAL A 46 7.18 -1.98 15.57
C VAL A 46 6.87 -1.13 16.80
N GLN A 47 7.77 -0.20 17.13
CA GLN A 47 7.57 0.76 18.22
C GLN A 47 7.52 2.17 17.64
N LEU A 48 6.49 2.92 18.01
CA LEU A 48 6.19 4.23 17.45
C LEU A 48 6.11 5.26 18.58
N PRO A 49 7.26 5.83 18.99
CA PRO A 49 7.28 6.82 20.04
C PRO A 49 6.48 8.06 19.67
N GLY A 50 5.71 8.62 20.60
CA GLY A 50 5.00 9.88 20.42
C GLY A 50 3.75 9.84 19.52
N VAL A 51 3.37 8.67 19.02
CA VAL A 51 2.13 8.53 18.22
C VAL A 51 0.91 8.65 19.14
N GLN A 52 0.05 9.64 18.83
CA GLN A 52 -1.19 9.86 19.57
C GLN A 52 -2.35 9.03 18.99
N ASP A 53 -2.45 8.93 17.65
CA ASP A 53 -3.44 8.11 16.96
C ASP A 53 -2.82 6.78 16.52
N THR A 54 -2.92 5.80 17.41
CA THR A 54 -2.43 4.44 17.13
C THR A 54 -3.30 3.72 16.10
N ALA A 55 -4.58 4.08 15.96
CA ALA A 55 -5.49 3.44 15.01
C ALA A 55 -5.15 3.86 13.56
N GLU A 56 -4.85 5.13 13.33
CA GLU A 56 -4.42 5.62 12.02
C GLU A 56 -3.06 5.03 11.64
N ALA A 57 -2.10 5.03 12.55
CA ALA A 57 -0.78 4.41 12.33
C ALA A 57 -0.90 2.92 11.96
N LYS A 58 -1.72 2.16 12.69
CA LYS A 58 -2.00 0.74 12.39
C LYS A 58 -2.62 0.56 11.01
N LYS A 59 -3.60 1.40 10.67
CA LYS A 59 -4.25 1.35 9.35
C LYS A 59 -3.26 1.52 8.21
N ILE A 60 -2.32 2.47 8.33
CA ILE A 60 -1.31 2.75 7.31
C ILE A 60 -0.25 1.64 7.26
N ILE A 61 0.26 1.22 8.42
CA ILE A 61 1.30 0.20 8.53
C ILE A 61 0.80 -1.16 8.03
N GLY A 62 -0.42 -1.54 8.40
CA GLY A 62 -1.00 -2.86 8.10
C GLY A 62 -1.56 -3.03 6.68
N LYS A 63 -1.73 -1.95 5.91
CA LYS A 63 -2.31 -2.06 4.56
C LYS A 63 -1.40 -2.86 3.62
N THR A 64 -1.92 -3.95 3.09
CA THR A 64 -1.31 -4.73 1.99
C THR A 64 -1.76 -4.20 0.64
N ALA A 65 -1.69 -2.89 0.47
CA ALA A 65 -2.19 -2.25 -0.74
C ALA A 65 -1.13 -2.22 -1.83
N ASN A 66 -1.54 -2.56 -3.03
CA ASN A 66 -0.76 -2.42 -4.25
C ASN A 66 -1.60 -1.67 -5.30
N LEU A 67 -0.95 -1.14 -6.32
CA LEU A 67 -1.63 -0.57 -7.48
C LEU A 67 -1.42 -1.43 -8.70
N GLU A 68 -2.46 -1.50 -9.53
CA GLU A 68 -2.40 -2.06 -10.88
C GLU A 68 -2.89 -1.01 -11.88
N PHE A 69 -2.16 -0.85 -12.97
CA PHE A 69 -2.57 0.00 -14.08
C PHE A 69 -3.06 -0.89 -15.21
N ARG A 70 -4.32 -0.68 -15.64
CA ARG A 70 -4.99 -1.50 -16.67
C ARG A 70 -5.74 -0.65 -17.66
N LEU A 71 -5.82 -1.09 -18.92
CA LEU A 71 -6.65 -0.45 -19.94
C LEU A 71 -8.12 -0.83 -19.79
N GLU A 72 -9.01 0.12 -20.11
CA GLU A 72 -10.41 -0.18 -20.33
C GLU A 72 -10.56 -1.14 -21.51
N ALA A 73 -11.42 -2.13 -21.36
CA ALA A 73 -11.69 -3.10 -22.39
C ALA A 73 -12.53 -2.48 -23.51
N GLU A 74 -12.22 -2.79 -24.74
CA GLU A 74 -13.04 -2.42 -25.89
C GLU A 74 -14.34 -3.27 -25.93
N SER A 75 -15.35 -2.78 -26.65
CA SER A 75 -16.64 -3.47 -26.76
C SER A 75 -16.51 -4.89 -27.34
N ASN A 76 -15.52 -5.12 -28.20
CA ASN A 76 -15.23 -6.39 -28.85
C ASN A 76 -14.28 -7.30 -28.04
N SER A 77 -13.81 -6.84 -26.88
CA SER A 77 -12.89 -7.63 -26.05
C SER A 77 -13.58 -8.89 -25.51
N LEU A 78 -12.86 -10.02 -25.55
CA LEU A 78 -13.33 -11.29 -25.02
C LEU A 78 -13.58 -11.19 -23.52
N LEU A 79 -14.75 -11.65 -23.04
CA LEU A 79 -15.11 -11.61 -21.62
C LEU A 79 -14.11 -12.36 -20.73
N SER A 80 -13.53 -13.46 -21.22
CA SER A 80 -12.51 -14.22 -20.51
C SER A 80 -11.22 -13.44 -20.21
N ARG A 81 -10.96 -12.37 -20.98
CA ARG A 81 -9.79 -11.50 -20.84
C ARG A 81 -10.08 -10.19 -20.10
N THR A 82 -11.28 -10.05 -19.55
CA THR A 82 -11.72 -8.84 -18.86
C THR A 82 -12.19 -9.15 -17.46
N ASP A 83 -12.02 -8.18 -16.56
CA ASP A 83 -12.65 -8.14 -15.24
C ASP A 83 -13.63 -6.96 -15.21
N GLN A 84 -14.70 -7.10 -14.44
CA GLN A 84 -15.75 -6.09 -14.30
C GLN A 84 -15.63 -5.41 -12.93
N PHE A 85 -15.75 -4.09 -12.93
CA PHE A 85 -15.67 -3.24 -11.74
C PHE A 85 -16.83 -2.25 -11.74
N ASP A 86 -17.23 -1.83 -10.54
CA ASP A 86 -18.12 -0.69 -10.37
C ASP A 86 -17.28 0.57 -10.10
N PHE A 87 -17.52 1.63 -10.87
CA PHE A 87 -16.86 2.92 -10.69
C PHE A 87 -17.86 4.06 -10.93
N SER A 88 -18.07 4.92 -9.93
CA SER A 88 -19.01 6.05 -9.99
C SER A 88 -20.44 5.64 -10.45
N GLY A 89 -20.92 4.47 -9.98
CA GLY A 89 -22.24 3.95 -10.32
C GLY A 89 -22.36 3.34 -11.73
N GLN A 90 -21.26 3.19 -12.44
CA GLN A 90 -21.21 2.57 -13.76
C GLN A 90 -20.36 1.29 -13.73
N ARG A 91 -20.77 0.31 -14.53
CA ARG A 91 -19.98 -0.90 -14.73
C ARG A 91 -18.90 -0.68 -15.78
N VAL A 92 -17.66 -0.80 -15.38
CA VAL A 92 -16.48 -0.64 -16.22
C VAL A 92 -15.81 -1.99 -16.41
N ARG A 93 -15.49 -2.34 -17.65
CA ARG A 93 -14.71 -3.55 -17.97
C ARG A 93 -13.27 -3.16 -18.22
N LEU A 94 -12.35 -3.82 -17.54
CA LEU A 94 -10.92 -3.61 -17.70
C LEU A 94 -10.27 -4.89 -18.23
N LEU A 95 -9.21 -4.73 -19.01
CA LEU A 95 -8.39 -5.87 -19.41
C LEU A 95 -7.73 -6.49 -18.19
N LYS A 96 -7.66 -7.83 -18.13
CA LYS A 96 -6.92 -8.54 -17.07
C LYS A 96 -5.43 -8.27 -17.13
N GLN A 97 -4.93 -7.89 -18.31
CA GLN A 97 -3.51 -7.56 -18.49
C GLN A 97 -3.16 -6.30 -17.73
N VAL A 98 -2.22 -6.43 -16.78
CA VAL A 98 -1.64 -5.32 -16.03
C VAL A 98 -0.51 -4.71 -16.83
N ILE A 99 -0.51 -3.39 -16.99
CA ILE A 99 0.56 -2.62 -17.66
C ILE A 99 1.78 -2.58 -16.75
N ILE A 100 1.58 -2.04 -15.54
CA ILE A 100 2.57 -1.98 -14.45
C ILE A 100 1.85 -2.15 -13.12
N THR A 101 2.62 -2.46 -12.11
CA THR A 101 2.21 -2.53 -10.70
C THR A 101 2.92 -1.47 -9.87
N GLY A 102 2.48 -1.23 -8.64
CA GLY A 102 3.01 -0.18 -7.77
C GLY A 102 4.49 -0.33 -7.39
N ASP A 103 5.08 -1.52 -7.54
CA ASP A 103 6.51 -1.77 -7.36
C ASP A 103 7.41 -1.02 -8.36
N LYS A 104 6.84 -0.54 -9.48
CA LYS A 104 7.53 0.28 -10.49
C LYS A 104 7.45 1.78 -10.20
N VAL A 105 6.82 2.18 -9.10
CA VAL A 105 6.78 3.56 -8.65
C VAL A 105 8.05 3.86 -7.86
N ALA A 106 8.85 4.79 -8.36
CA ALA A 106 10.07 5.25 -7.70
C ALA A 106 9.77 6.37 -6.68
N ASP A 107 8.78 7.22 -6.99
CA ASP A 107 8.33 8.30 -6.10
C ASP A 107 6.87 8.65 -6.36
N ALA A 108 6.20 9.14 -5.32
CA ALA A 108 4.83 9.62 -5.37
C ALA A 108 4.64 10.82 -4.42
N SER A 109 4.09 11.92 -4.90
CA SER A 109 3.86 13.12 -4.10
C SER A 109 2.47 13.70 -4.32
N VAL A 110 1.91 14.25 -3.26
CA VAL A 110 0.63 14.96 -3.34
C VAL A 110 0.83 16.30 -4.05
N GLY A 111 -0.12 16.64 -4.89
CA GLY A 111 -0.22 17.94 -5.54
C GLY A 111 -1.67 18.36 -5.68
N TYR A 112 -1.87 19.51 -6.28
CA TYR A 112 -3.19 20.01 -6.62
C TYR A 112 -3.20 20.41 -8.11
N ASP A 113 -4.31 20.22 -8.77
CA ASP A 113 -4.50 20.70 -10.13
C ASP A 113 -4.82 22.20 -10.16
N GLU A 114 -5.01 22.76 -11.35
CA GLU A 114 -5.30 24.18 -11.56
C GLU A 114 -6.63 24.63 -10.92
N ASN A 115 -7.53 23.68 -10.63
CA ASN A 115 -8.82 23.92 -9.97
C ASN A 115 -8.76 23.66 -8.46
N GLY A 116 -7.60 23.28 -7.90
CA GLY A 116 -7.42 22.99 -6.49
C GLY A 116 -7.85 21.56 -6.09
N PHE A 117 -8.14 20.67 -7.05
CA PHE A 117 -8.45 19.27 -6.74
C PHE A 117 -7.18 18.47 -6.43
N PRO A 118 -7.25 17.57 -5.44
CA PRO A 118 -6.10 16.76 -5.05
C PRO A 118 -5.69 15.80 -6.18
N GLN A 119 -4.39 15.68 -6.39
CA GLN A 119 -3.78 14.74 -7.31
C GLN A 119 -2.55 14.09 -6.69
N VAL A 120 -2.13 12.95 -7.23
CA VAL A 120 -0.85 12.33 -6.90
C VAL A 120 0.05 12.34 -8.13
N ASN A 121 1.19 13.00 -8.01
CA ASN A 121 2.24 12.98 -9.02
C ASN A 121 3.05 11.70 -8.86
N ILE A 122 3.21 10.96 -9.94
CA ILE A 122 3.90 9.66 -9.96
C ILE A 122 5.17 9.79 -10.77
N SER A 123 6.26 9.25 -10.23
CA SER A 123 7.50 9.01 -10.93
C SER A 123 7.80 7.51 -10.96
N LEU A 124 7.97 6.95 -12.16
CA LEU A 124 8.28 5.54 -12.34
C LEU A 124 9.78 5.30 -12.45
N ASP A 125 10.20 4.08 -12.14
CA ASP A 125 11.55 3.61 -12.47
C ASP A 125 11.72 3.46 -14.00
N GLY A 126 12.94 3.20 -14.47
CA GLY A 126 13.25 3.12 -15.91
C GLY A 126 12.48 1.99 -16.61
N GLU A 127 12.26 0.87 -15.95
CA GLU A 127 11.50 -0.26 -16.49
C GLU A 127 10.01 0.07 -16.59
N GLY A 128 9.45 0.62 -15.51
CA GLY A 128 8.05 1.04 -15.44
C GLY A 128 7.73 2.11 -16.47
N GLY A 129 8.57 3.13 -16.61
CA GLY A 129 8.43 4.16 -17.60
C GLY A 129 8.44 3.62 -19.04
N THR A 130 9.34 2.68 -19.33
CA THR A 130 9.41 2.03 -20.66
C THR A 130 8.15 1.22 -20.95
N LYS A 131 7.66 0.43 -19.98
CA LYS A 131 6.42 -0.35 -20.11
C LYS A 131 5.19 0.56 -20.28
N MET A 132 5.11 1.62 -19.46
CA MET A 132 4.03 2.60 -19.52
C MET A 132 4.01 3.30 -20.88
N HIS A 133 5.15 3.79 -21.36
CA HIS A 133 5.28 4.43 -22.66
C HIS A 133 4.84 3.52 -23.79
N ARG A 134 5.33 2.29 -23.84
CA ARG A 134 4.99 1.30 -24.86
C ARG A 134 3.49 1.00 -24.87
N SER A 135 2.87 0.89 -23.71
CA SER A 135 1.45 0.57 -23.58
C SER A 135 0.57 1.75 -23.94
N THR A 136 0.96 2.97 -23.57
CA THR A 136 0.10 4.16 -23.75
C THR A 136 0.24 4.80 -25.13
N ARG A 137 1.40 4.74 -25.79
CA ARG A 137 1.59 5.31 -27.15
C ARG A 137 0.64 4.75 -28.20
N ASN A 138 0.26 3.47 -28.07
CA ASN A 138 -0.65 2.81 -29.01
C ASN A 138 -2.11 2.83 -28.54
N ASN A 139 -2.39 3.49 -27.40
CA ASN A 139 -3.69 3.52 -26.76
C ASN A 139 -4.12 4.95 -26.37
N VAL A 140 -3.59 5.97 -27.07
CA VAL A 140 -4.03 7.36 -26.91
C VAL A 140 -5.53 7.45 -27.26
N GLY A 141 -6.29 8.19 -26.45
CA GLY A 141 -7.74 8.30 -26.57
C GLY A 141 -8.52 7.22 -25.80
N ARG A 142 -7.87 6.10 -25.41
CA ARG A 142 -8.50 5.07 -24.57
C ARG A 142 -8.40 5.46 -23.08
N LYS A 143 -9.24 4.85 -22.27
CA LYS A 143 -9.16 5.03 -20.82
C LYS A 143 -8.23 4.01 -20.18
N MET A 144 -7.50 4.48 -19.17
CA MET A 144 -6.67 3.69 -18.28
C MET A 144 -7.17 3.83 -16.86
N ALA A 145 -7.33 2.71 -16.19
CA ALA A 145 -7.73 2.65 -14.79
C ALA A 145 -6.51 2.46 -13.90
N VAL A 146 -6.56 3.12 -12.76
CA VAL A 146 -5.71 2.83 -11.60
C VAL A 146 -6.55 2.04 -10.61
N ILE A 147 -6.13 0.83 -10.31
CA ILE A 147 -6.85 -0.10 -9.44
C ILE A 147 -6.07 -0.22 -8.14
N PHE A 148 -6.74 0.03 -7.04
CA PHE A 148 -6.25 -0.27 -5.71
C PHE A 148 -6.54 -1.73 -5.41
N VAL A 149 -5.51 -2.48 -5.08
CA VAL A 149 -5.57 -3.91 -4.76
C VAL A 149 -5.18 -4.09 -3.32
N GLU A 150 -6.14 -4.46 -2.49
CA GLU A 150 -5.93 -4.74 -1.07
C GLU A 150 -6.15 -6.23 -0.79
N ARG A 151 -5.21 -6.86 -0.10
CA ARG A 151 -5.41 -8.23 0.36
C ARG A 151 -6.11 -8.19 1.71
N LYS A 152 -7.29 -8.80 1.79
CA LYS A 152 -8.08 -8.93 3.01
C LYS A 152 -8.13 -10.37 3.46
N ILE A 153 -8.26 -10.56 4.76
CA ILE A 153 -8.45 -11.87 5.38
C ILE A 153 -9.88 -11.94 5.88
N LYS A 154 -10.58 -13.00 5.53
CA LYS A 154 -11.92 -13.29 6.01
C LYS A 154 -11.89 -14.62 6.74
N THR A 155 -12.47 -14.68 7.93
CA THR A 155 -12.72 -15.95 8.63
C THR A 155 -13.86 -16.66 7.89
N SER A 156 -13.64 -17.89 7.48
CA SER A 156 -14.69 -18.70 6.85
C SER A 156 -15.80 -18.99 7.85
N ASN A 157 -17.06 -18.82 7.42
CA ASN A 157 -18.22 -19.06 8.29
C ASN A 157 -18.39 -20.53 8.72
N ASN A 158 -17.64 -21.48 8.13
CA ASN A 158 -17.78 -22.92 8.36
C ASN A 158 -16.50 -23.62 8.87
N SER A 159 -15.40 -22.89 8.99
CA SER A 159 -14.13 -23.44 9.52
C SER A 159 -13.32 -22.29 10.11
N ASP A 160 -12.50 -22.55 11.11
CA ASP A 160 -11.52 -21.59 11.65
C ASP A 160 -10.39 -21.27 10.64
N GLU A 161 -10.56 -21.61 9.37
CA GLU A 161 -9.60 -21.32 8.32
C GLU A 161 -9.71 -19.87 7.86
N LEU A 162 -8.56 -19.20 7.84
CA LEU A 162 -8.41 -17.84 7.36
C LEU A 162 -8.25 -17.86 5.83
N GLU A 163 -9.29 -17.44 5.11
CA GLU A 163 -9.23 -17.24 3.66
C GLU A 163 -8.78 -15.83 3.33
N SER A 164 -7.74 -15.71 2.51
CA SER A 164 -7.33 -14.41 1.97
C SER A 164 -7.95 -14.18 0.60
N TYR A 165 -8.50 -12.99 0.37
CA TYR A 165 -9.02 -12.57 -0.92
C TYR A 165 -8.48 -11.19 -1.29
N PHE A 166 -8.49 -10.87 -2.60
CA PHE A 166 -8.13 -9.57 -3.09
C PHE A 166 -9.37 -8.70 -3.26
N ASP A 167 -9.42 -7.61 -2.52
CA ASP A 167 -10.39 -6.54 -2.72
C ASP A 167 -9.79 -5.55 -3.73
N LYS A 168 -10.43 -5.43 -4.88
CA LYS A 168 -9.96 -4.58 -5.99
C LYS A 168 -10.99 -3.51 -6.29
N ARG A 169 -10.56 -2.25 -6.29
CA ARG A 169 -11.42 -1.11 -6.64
C ARG A 169 -10.71 -0.13 -7.54
N ILE A 170 -11.43 0.46 -8.48
CA ILE A 170 -10.92 1.55 -9.30
C ILE A 170 -10.87 2.82 -8.43
N ILE A 171 -9.70 3.49 -8.41
CA ILE A 171 -9.53 4.79 -7.75
C ILE A 171 -9.43 5.93 -8.73
N SER A 172 -9.07 5.65 -9.98
CA SER A 172 -9.04 6.64 -11.05
C SER A 172 -9.28 5.94 -12.39
N LEU A 173 -10.06 6.59 -13.26
CA LEU A 173 -10.29 6.16 -14.64
C LEU A 173 -10.16 7.39 -15.52
N ALA A 174 -9.04 7.52 -16.22
CA ALA A 174 -8.71 8.71 -17.01
C ALA A 174 -8.36 8.36 -18.46
N THR A 175 -8.69 9.27 -19.37
CA THR A 175 -8.31 9.13 -20.78
C THR A 175 -6.84 9.43 -20.96
N ILE A 176 -6.14 8.57 -21.71
CA ILE A 176 -4.74 8.75 -22.09
C ILE A 176 -4.68 9.86 -23.15
N GLN A 177 -4.25 11.06 -22.74
CA GLN A 177 -4.15 12.22 -23.62
C GLN A 177 -2.95 12.16 -24.58
N SER A 178 -1.86 11.58 -24.09
CA SER A 178 -0.61 11.38 -24.84
C SER A 178 0.12 10.15 -24.32
N ALA A 179 1.14 9.71 -25.03
CA ALA A 179 2.01 8.65 -24.53
C ALA A 179 2.63 9.07 -23.20
N LEU A 180 2.35 8.29 -22.15
CA LEU A 180 2.91 8.54 -20.82
C LEU A 180 4.36 8.05 -20.79
N ALA A 181 5.20 8.75 -20.06
CA ALA A 181 6.59 8.38 -19.85
C ALA A 181 6.80 8.02 -18.36
N ASN A 182 7.94 8.41 -17.80
CA ASN A 182 8.29 8.11 -16.43
C ASN A 182 7.47 8.92 -15.41
N GLN A 183 6.83 10.01 -15.83
CA GLN A 183 6.07 10.89 -14.94
C GLN A 183 4.66 11.10 -15.46
N PHE A 184 3.69 10.99 -14.58
CA PHE A 184 2.28 11.28 -14.84
C PHE A 184 1.55 11.59 -13.53
N ARG A 185 0.26 11.93 -13.63
CA ARG A 185 -0.59 12.30 -12.48
C ARG A 185 -1.79 11.37 -12.39
N ILE A 186 -2.14 11.02 -11.17
CA ILE A 186 -3.42 10.38 -10.84
C ILE A 186 -4.35 11.49 -10.34
N THR A 187 -5.45 11.69 -11.02
CA THR A 187 -6.49 12.69 -10.70
C THR A 187 -7.81 11.99 -10.37
N GLY A 188 -8.80 12.75 -9.93
CA GLY A 188 -10.12 12.20 -9.58
C GLY A 188 -10.14 11.52 -8.21
N LEU A 189 -9.30 11.98 -7.28
CA LEU A 189 -9.27 11.51 -5.91
C LEU A 189 -10.29 12.28 -5.06
N ASP A 190 -11.00 11.56 -4.18
CA ASP A 190 -12.14 12.11 -3.43
C ASP A 190 -11.75 13.18 -2.40
N SER A 191 -10.51 13.14 -1.90
CA SER A 191 -10.06 14.07 -0.86
C SER A 191 -8.53 14.20 -0.80
N PRO A 192 -8.01 15.29 -0.19
CA PRO A 192 -6.58 15.43 0.08
C PRO A 192 -6.01 14.30 0.94
N ASN A 193 -6.80 13.79 1.90
CA ASN A 193 -6.40 12.65 2.74
C ASN A 193 -6.24 11.38 1.91
N ALA A 194 -7.14 11.11 0.96
CA ALA A 194 -7.03 9.97 0.05
C ALA A 194 -5.78 10.09 -0.84
N ALA A 195 -5.45 11.31 -1.32
CA ALA A 195 -4.22 11.55 -2.07
C ALA A 195 -2.97 11.34 -1.23
N SER A 196 -2.96 11.82 0.02
CA SER A 196 -1.84 11.64 0.95
C SER A 196 -1.60 10.17 1.28
N GLU A 197 -2.66 9.44 1.59
CA GLU A 197 -2.60 8.01 1.86
C GLU A 197 -2.08 7.23 0.65
N LEU A 198 -2.59 7.54 -0.54
CA LEU A 198 -2.15 6.91 -1.78
C LEU A 198 -0.67 7.18 -2.07
N ALA A 199 -0.23 8.42 -1.96
CA ALA A 199 1.16 8.80 -2.17
C ALA A 199 2.09 8.08 -1.18
N LEU A 200 1.71 8.02 0.09
CA LEU A 200 2.46 7.33 1.13
C LEU A 200 2.58 5.82 0.84
N LEU A 201 1.48 5.16 0.51
CA LEU A 201 1.49 3.72 0.20
C LEU A 201 2.35 3.40 -1.03
N LEU A 202 2.35 4.29 -2.03
CA LEU A 202 3.16 4.13 -3.23
C LEU A 202 4.66 4.29 -2.94
N ARG A 203 5.05 5.34 -2.20
CA ARG A 203 6.46 5.56 -1.83
C ARG A 203 7.01 4.44 -0.93
N ALA A 204 6.22 4.05 0.05
CA ALA A 204 6.62 3.03 1.01
C ALA A 204 6.63 1.61 0.45
N GLY A 205 5.96 1.39 -0.67
CA GLY A 205 5.88 0.09 -1.32
C GLY A 205 4.80 -0.84 -0.74
N ALA A 206 4.57 -1.94 -1.46
CA ALA A 206 3.64 -2.99 -1.06
C ALA A 206 4.32 -3.98 -0.09
N LEU A 207 3.53 -4.54 0.82
CA LEU A 207 3.98 -5.66 1.65
C LEU A 207 4.12 -6.93 0.80
N ALA A 208 5.21 -7.65 0.96
CA ALA A 208 5.47 -8.91 0.24
C ALA A 208 4.51 -10.03 0.67
N ALA A 209 4.13 -10.01 1.95
CA ALA A 209 3.13 -10.93 2.50
C ALA A 209 2.18 -10.18 3.46
N PRO A 210 0.92 -10.62 3.59
CA PRO A 210 0.00 -10.05 4.56
C PRO A 210 0.50 -10.28 5.98
N MET A 211 0.24 -9.33 6.86
CA MET A 211 0.59 -9.39 8.27
C MET A 211 -0.66 -9.19 9.13
N ASN A 212 -0.69 -9.85 10.28
CA ASN A 212 -1.72 -9.68 11.28
C ASN A 212 -1.10 -9.06 12.54
N PHE A 213 -1.85 -8.17 13.19
CA PHE A 213 -1.47 -7.67 14.50
C PHE A 213 -1.76 -8.77 15.53
N VAL A 214 -0.70 -9.25 16.19
CA VAL A 214 -0.80 -10.33 17.19
C VAL A 214 -0.77 -9.80 18.61
N GLU A 215 -0.12 -8.65 18.81
CA GLU A 215 0.01 -8.02 20.14
C GLU A 215 0.06 -6.50 19.98
N GLU A 216 -0.56 -5.78 20.89
CA GLU A 216 -0.54 -4.34 20.95
C GLU A 216 -0.41 -3.89 22.39
N GLY A 217 0.49 -2.97 22.65
CA GLY A 217 0.66 -2.35 23.96
C GLY A 217 0.94 -0.86 23.81
N THR A 218 0.22 -0.04 24.57
CA THR A 218 0.49 1.39 24.67
C THR A 218 1.22 1.66 25.98
N VAL A 219 2.45 2.17 25.88
CA VAL A 219 3.22 2.58 27.07
C VAL A 219 2.95 4.06 27.30
N GLY A 220 2.14 4.34 28.31
CA GLY A 220 1.81 5.72 28.71
C GLY A 220 2.95 6.39 29.49
N PRO A 221 2.96 7.73 29.56
CA PRO A 221 3.98 8.49 30.29
C PRO A 221 3.99 8.23 31.81
N SER A 222 2.97 7.60 32.37
CA SER A 222 2.86 7.26 33.78
C SER A 222 3.95 6.30 34.29
N LEU A 223 4.41 5.37 33.45
CA LEU A 223 5.49 4.45 33.84
C LEU A 223 6.83 5.16 34.09
N GLY A 224 7.10 6.26 33.35
CA GLY A 224 8.29 7.11 33.62
C GLY A 224 8.17 7.86 34.94
N ALA A 225 7.01 8.38 35.29
CA ALA A 225 6.78 9.11 36.53
C ALA A 225 6.90 8.22 37.76
N ASP A 226 6.38 6.98 37.69
CA ASP A 226 6.49 6.02 38.80
C ASP A 226 7.92 5.54 39.02
N ASN A 227 8.70 5.31 37.96
CA ASN A 227 10.12 4.96 38.07
C ASN A 227 10.98 6.10 38.62
N ILE A 228 10.69 7.35 38.26
CA ILE A 228 11.34 8.53 38.84
C ILE A 228 11.00 8.64 40.31
N ARG A 229 9.75 8.42 40.72
CA ARG A 229 9.32 8.50 42.13
C ARG A 229 9.97 7.42 42.99
N VAL A 230 10.08 6.18 42.47
CA VAL A 230 10.77 5.09 43.18
C VAL A 230 12.28 5.37 43.24
N GLY A 231 12.91 5.90 42.18
CA GLY A 231 14.32 6.28 42.18
C GLY A 231 14.65 7.41 43.13
N VAL A 232 13.81 8.43 43.25
CA VAL A 232 13.98 9.53 44.22
C VAL A 232 13.78 9.04 45.67
N GLN A 233 12.82 8.13 45.93
CA GLN A 233 12.64 7.55 47.26
C GLN A 233 13.83 6.67 47.69
N SER A 234 14.52 6.02 46.79
CA SER A 234 15.70 5.21 47.11
C SER A 234 16.99 6.04 47.39
N LEU A 235 16.98 7.34 47.07
CA LEU A 235 18.09 8.26 47.29
C LEU A 235 18.00 9.00 48.64
N ILE A 236 16.87 8.87 49.36
CA ILE A 236 16.61 9.58 50.63
C ILE A 236 16.77 8.64 51.86
N LEU A 237 17.19 7.41 51.63
CA LEU A 237 17.56 6.44 52.69
C LEU A 237 19.08 6.26 52.68
#